data_5d49726132af9249bdc9b92ba9faa3d2
#
_entry.id   5d49726132af9249bdc9b92ba9faa3d2
#
_cell.length_a   1.000
_cell.length_b   1.000
_cell.length_c   1.000
_cell.angle_alpha   90.00
_cell.angle_beta   90.00
_cell.angle_gamma   90.00
#
_symmetry.space_group_name_H-M   'P 1'
#
loop_
_entity.id
_entity.type
_entity.pdbx_description
1 polymer ?
#
loop_
_entity_poly.entity_id
_entity_poly.type
_entity_poly.pdbx_seq_one_letter_code
_entity_poly.pdbx_strand_id
1 'polypeptide(L)'
;EELSYAAGADKVFRYGEGLAEQVRRYNSDKGVDVVYDGVGKATFQESLEAVRPRGTVALFGAASGPVEPIDPQLLNKHGSIFLTRPSIGAWTAQEGEFQMRAQAVVQAVMDGDLRFNVTASYPLAEAAAAHRDLQDRKTTGSIVLRVQDADGDED
;
A
#
# COMPACT_ATOMS: atom_id res chain seq x y z
N GLU A 1 1.64 -14.66 1.79
CA GLU A 1 2.26 -15.08 0.53
C GLU A 1 1.18 -15.53 -0.47
N GLU A 2 0.35 -16.50 -0.10
CA GLU A 2 -0.73 -17.03 -0.95
C GLU A 2 -1.69 -15.94 -1.45
N LEU A 3 -2.15 -15.04 -0.57
CA LEU A 3 -3.01 -13.91 -0.92
C LEU A 3 -2.36 -12.95 -1.94
N SER A 4 -1.05 -12.75 -1.84
CA SER A 4 -0.33 -11.87 -2.76
C SER A 4 -0.25 -12.48 -4.16
N TYR A 5 0.02 -13.77 -4.26
CA TYR A 5 -0.01 -14.46 -5.54
C TYR A 5 -1.43 -14.50 -6.13
N ALA A 6 -2.44 -14.73 -5.30
CA ALA A 6 -3.84 -14.70 -5.75
C ALA A 6 -4.28 -13.30 -6.24
N ALA A 7 -3.62 -12.25 -5.75
CA ALA A 7 -3.83 -10.88 -6.20
C ALA A 7 -2.99 -10.49 -7.43
N GLY A 8 -2.23 -11.43 -8.00
CA GLY A 8 -1.48 -11.22 -9.25
C GLY A 8 0.00 -10.86 -9.07
N ALA A 9 0.58 -11.06 -7.89
CA ALA A 9 2.01 -10.85 -7.71
C ALA A 9 2.84 -11.93 -8.42
N ASP A 10 3.81 -11.54 -9.23
CA ASP A 10 4.74 -12.47 -9.91
C ASP A 10 5.71 -13.12 -8.91
N LYS A 11 6.10 -12.37 -7.87
CA LYS A 11 6.98 -12.85 -6.81
C LYS A 11 6.68 -12.15 -5.49
N VAL A 12 6.75 -12.92 -4.40
CA VAL A 12 6.60 -12.42 -3.04
C VAL A 12 7.89 -12.64 -2.26
N PHE A 13 8.33 -11.60 -1.57
CA PHE A 13 9.48 -11.62 -0.66
C PHE A 13 9.02 -11.22 0.73
N ARG A 14 9.65 -11.77 1.75
CA ARG A 14 9.40 -11.37 3.14
C ARG A 14 10.24 -10.16 3.50
N TYR A 15 9.69 -9.29 4.33
CA TYR A 15 10.46 -8.19 4.93
C TYR A 15 11.60 -8.74 5.79
N GLY A 16 12.74 -8.07 5.78
CA GLY A 16 13.92 -8.43 6.53
C GLY A 16 15.20 -7.99 5.82
N GLU A 17 16.34 -8.31 6.43
CA GLU A 17 17.64 -7.99 5.86
C GLU A 17 17.84 -8.68 4.50
N GLY A 18 18.38 -7.95 3.55
CA GLY A 18 18.65 -8.44 2.21
C GLY A 18 17.43 -8.53 1.29
N LEU A 19 16.31 -7.90 1.65
CA LEU A 19 15.14 -7.83 0.78
C LEU A 19 15.48 -7.20 -0.59
N ALA A 20 16.17 -6.08 -0.59
CA ALA A 20 16.59 -5.41 -1.83
C ALA A 20 17.46 -6.29 -2.71
N GLU A 21 18.39 -7.02 -2.12
CA GLU A 21 19.25 -7.96 -2.85
C GLU A 21 18.42 -9.08 -3.50
N GLN A 22 17.47 -9.66 -2.78
CA GLN A 22 16.58 -10.69 -3.30
C GLN A 22 15.73 -10.17 -4.47
N VAL A 23 15.16 -8.97 -4.34
CA VAL A 23 14.38 -8.29 -5.38
C VAL A 23 15.26 -8.05 -6.62
N ARG A 24 16.48 -7.52 -6.43
CA ARG A 24 17.41 -7.26 -7.53
C ARG A 24 17.82 -8.54 -8.25
N ARG A 25 18.17 -9.59 -7.53
CA ARG A 25 18.52 -10.90 -8.13
C ARG A 25 17.36 -11.44 -8.97
N TYR A 26 16.15 -11.34 -8.49
CA TYR A 26 14.96 -11.77 -9.24
C TYR A 26 14.79 -10.97 -10.54
N ASN A 27 15.12 -9.69 -10.53
CA ASN A 27 15.06 -8.80 -11.72
C ASN A 27 16.41 -8.64 -12.42
N SER A 28 17.21 -9.70 -12.51
CA SER A 28 18.51 -9.72 -13.23
C SER A 28 19.48 -8.60 -12.76
N ASP A 29 19.51 -8.32 -11.47
CA ASP A 29 20.31 -7.30 -10.79
C ASP A 29 20.06 -5.83 -11.20
N LYS A 30 19.05 -5.58 -12.00
CA LYS A 30 18.73 -4.23 -12.51
C LYS A 30 18.04 -3.34 -11.48
N GLY A 31 17.41 -3.91 -10.48
CA GLY A 31 16.47 -3.21 -9.60
C GLY A 31 15.11 -2.99 -10.26
N VAL A 32 14.17 -2.43 -9.52
CA VAL A 32 12.80 -2.17 -9.99
C VAL A 32 12.62 -0.73 -10.43
N ASP A 33 11.69 -0.48 -11.35
CA ASP A 33 11.40 0.88 -11.85
C ASP A 33 10.81 1.77 -10.77
N VAL A 34 9.89 1.21 -9.98
CA VAL A 34 9.18 1.94 -8.93
C VAL A 34 9.06 1.06 -7.69
N VAL A 35 9.26 1.69 -6.53
CA VAL A 35 8.92 1.12 -5.22
C VAL A 35 7.78 1.93 -4.61
N TYR A 36 6.69 1.26 -4.24
CA TYR A 36 5.61 1.83 -3.46
C TYR A 36 5.78 1.42 -1.99
N ASP A 37 6.23 2.33 -1.15
CA ASP A 37 6.50 2.06 0.27
C ASP A 37 5.42 2.67 1.16
N GLY A 38 4.58 1.82 1.75
CA GLY A 38 3.55 2.18 2.73
C GLY A 38 3.99 1.97 4.18
N VAL A 39 5.17 1.38 4.41
CA VAL A 39 5.65 0.94 5.72
C VAL A 39 6.52 2.01 6.39
N GLY A 40 7.45 2.62 5.64
CA GLY A 40 8.25 3.74 6.09
C GLY A 40 9.51 3.33 6.82
N LYS A 41 9.68 3.73 8.10
CA LYS A 41 10.93 3.61 8.87
C LYS A 41 11.62 2.25 8.71
N ALA A 42 10.88 1.16 8.79
CA ALA A 42 11.46 -0.19 8.76
C ALA A 42 11.86 -0.68 7.36
N THR A 43 11.37 -0.05 6.28
CA THR A 43 11.60 -0.53 4.91
C THR A 43 12.31 0.47 4.00
N PHE A 44 12.42 1.71 4.42
CA PHE A 44 12.90 2.81 3.57
C PHE A 44 14.29 2.55 2.98
N GLN A 45 15.23 2.02 3.77
CA GLN A 45 16.58 1.73 3.29
C GLN A 45 16.56 0.65 2.20
N GLU A 46 15.84 -0.45 2.44
CA GLU A 46 15.66 -1.52 1.45
C GLU A 46 14.95 -1.01 0.18
N SER A 47 14.01 -0.06 0.33
CA SER A 47 13.34 0.59 -0.79
C SER A 47 14.29 1.37 -1.69
N LEU A 48 15.25 2.12 -1.08
CA LEU A 48 16.28 2.85 -1.83
C LEU A 48 17.25 1.90 -2.55
N GLU A 49 17.56 0.75 -1.95
CA GLU A 49 18.47 -0.23 -2.50
C GLU A 49 17.84 -1.11 -3.59
N ALA A 50 16.52 -1.35 -3.49
CA ALA A 50 15.80 -2.16 -4.46
C ALA A 50 15.55 -1.43 -5.80
N VAL A 51 15.39 -0.10 -5.76
CA VAL A 51 15.08 0.68 -6.96
C VAL A 51 16.30 0.77 -7.90
N ARG A 52 16.05 0.78 -9.21
CA ARG A 52 17.12 0.97 -10.21
C ARG A 52 17.61 2.43 -10.25
N PRO A 53 18.78 2.71 -10.81
CA PRO A 53 19.19 4.07 -11.09
C PRO A 53 18.11 4.83 -11.88
N ARG A 54 17.83 6.07 -11.47
CA ARG A 54 16.79 6.95 -12.04
C ARG A 54 15.37 6.37 -11.93
N GLY A 55 15.16 5.41 -11.04
CA GLY A 55 13.84 4.91 -10.68
C GLY A 55 13.18 5.77 -9.60
N THR A 56 12.00 5.40 -9.18
CA THR A 56 11.18 6.18 -8.25
C THR A 56 10.87 5.41 -6.98
N VAL A 57 11.04 6.05 -5.83
CA VAL A 57 10.50 5.57 -4.54
C VAL A 57 9.32 6.47 -4.16
N ALA A 58 8.13 5.91 -4.17
CA ALA A 58 6.91 6.57 -3.70
C ALA A 58 6.63 6.15 -2.25
N LEU A 59 7.10 6.94 -1.30
CA LEU A 59 6.90 6.73 0.12
C LEU A 59 5.52 7.28 0.51
N PHE A 60 4.45 6.48 0.39
CA PHE A 60 3.08 6.96 0.62
C PHE A 60 2.55 6.70 2.03
N GLY A 61 3.24 5.88 2.83
CA GLY A 61 2.83 5.51 4.18
C GLY A 61 3.95 5.59 5.20
N ALA A 62 3.61 5.36 6.45
CA ALA A 62 4.52 5.31 7.60
C ALA A 62 3.99 4.34 8.68
N ALA A 63 3.54 3.15 8.27
CA ALA A 63 2.92 2.17 9.18
C ALA A 63 3.88 1.71 10.30
N SER A 64 5.20 1.72 10.06
CA SER A 64 6.24 1.42 11.06
C SER A 64 6.82 2.66 11.74
N GLY A 65 6.29 3.82 11.45
CA GLY A 65 6.77 5.12 11.89
C GLY A 65 7.36 5.97 10.76
N PRO A 66 7.55 7.27 11.00
CA PRO A 66 8.13 8.18 10.03
C PRO A 66 9.59 7.82 9.73
N VAL A 67 10.02 8.09 8.51
CA VAL A 67 11.42 8.02 8.10
C VAL A 67 12.16 9.22 8.73
N GLU A 68 13.34 8.97 9.27
CA GLU A 68 14.21 10.03 9.79
C GLU A 68 14.65 10.99 8.67
N PRO A 69 15.04 12.23 8.98
CA PRO A 69 15.60 13.14 7.99
C PRO A 69 16.77 12.50 7.24
N ILE A 70 16.81 12.70 5.93
CA ILE A 70 17.84 12.15 5.06
C ILE A 70 18.67 13.28 4.43
N ASP A 71 19.95 12.98 4.19
CA ASP A 71 20.79 13.80 3.32
C ASP A 71 20.37 13.58 1.87
N PRO A 72 20.07 14.64 1.09
CA PRO A 72 19.77 14.51 -0.34
C PRO A 72 20.84 13.78 -1.16
N GLN A 73 22.12 13.80 -0.72
CA GLN A 73 23.19 13.05 -1.37
C GLN A 73 22.93 11.53 -1.37
N LEU A 74 22.08 11.05 -0.49
CA LEU A 74 21.65 9.65 -0.47
C LEU A 74 20.96 9.25 -1.78
N LEU A 75 20.13 10.14 -2.34
CA LEU A 75 19.45 9.89 -3.61
C LEU A 75 20.45 9.79 -4.78
N ASN A 76 21.50 10.61 -4.75
CA ASN A 76 22.58 10.53 -5.73
C ASN A 76 23.37 9.21 -5.61
N LYS A 77 23.73 8.79 -4.39
CA LYS A 77 24.44 7.52 -4.13
C LYS A 77 23.68 6.30 -4.66
N HIS A 78 22.36 6.30 -4.58
CA HIS A 78 21.50 5.24 -5.12
C HIS A 78 21.21 5.36 -6.63
N GLY A 79 21.94 6.21 -7.35
CA GLY A 79 21.84 6.34 -8.80
C GLY A 79 20.88 7.42 -9.27
N SER A 80 20.86 8.57 -8.57
CA SER A 80 20.02 9.73 -8.92
C SER A 80 18.54 9.38 -8.99
N ILE A 81 18.05 8.69 -7.97
CA ILE A 81 16.67 8.23 -7.88
C ILE A 81 15.72 9.39 -7.54
N PHE A 82 14.44 9.22 -7.88
CA PHE A 82 13.37 10.12 -7.49
C PHE A 82 12.73 9.64 -6.20
N LEU A 83 12.58 10.54 -5.22
CA LEU A 83 11.83 10.29 -4.00
C LEU A 83 10.62 11.22 -3.95
N THR A 84 9.44 10.66 -3.75
CA THR A 84 8.22 11.43 -3.54
C THR A 84 7.47 10.95 -2.32
N ARG A 85 6.81 11.88 -1.64
CA ARG A 85 5.90 11.61 -0.50
C ARG A 85 4.49 12.09 -0.91
N PRO A 86 3.77 11.29 -1.74
CA PRO A 86 2.46 11.69 -2.21
C PRO A 86 1.44 11.71 -1.06
N SER A 87 0.52 12.64 -1.11
CA SER A 87 -0.66 12.69 -0.25
C SER A 87 -1.91 12.84 -1.10
N ILE A 88 -3.00 12.20 -0.69
CA ILE A 88 -4.25 12.30 -1.42
C ILE A 88 -4.74 13.76 -1.48
N GLY A 89 -4.57 14.54 -0.41
CA GLY A 89 -4.96 15.95 -0.38
C GLY A 89 -4.27 16.80 -1.45
N ALA A 90 -2.96 16.60 -1.68
CA ALA A 90 -2.24 17.31 -2.73
C ALA A 90 -2.66 16.86 -4.14
N TRP A 91 -2.99 15.57 -4.30
CA TRP A 91 -3.38 14.98 -5.59
C TRP A 91 -4.85 15.18 -5.95
N THR A 92 -5.65 15.76 -5.05
CA THR A 92 -7.07 16.06 -5.25
C THR A 92 -7.41 17.52 -4.97
N ALA A 93 -6.40 18.40 -4.92
CA ALA A 93 -6.57 19.79 -4.54
C ALA A 93 -7.20 20.67 -5.63
N GLN A 94 -7.03 20.30 -6.90
CA GLN A 94 -7.57 21.06 -8.01
C GLN A 94 -9.02 20.68 -8.29
N GLU A 95 -9.79 21.62 -8.84
CA GLU A 95 -11.18 21.39 -9.20
C GLU A 95 -11.31 20.21 -10.18
N GLY A 96 -12.22 19.30 -9.90
CA GLY A 96 -12.46 18.11 -10.73
C GLY A 96 -11.50 16.94 -10.51
N GLU A 97 -10.32 17.13 -9.89
CA GLU A 97 -9.37 16.03 -9.68
C GLU A 97 -9.92 14.92 -8.79
N PHE A 98 -10.62 15.28 -7.71
CA PHE A 98 -11.24 14.28 -6.83
C PHE A 98 -12.24 13.42 -7.59
N GLN A 99 -13.16 14.05 -8.32
CA GLN A 99 -14.21 13.36 -9.07
C GLN A 99 -13.60 12.44 -10.14
N MET A 100 -12.63 12.94 -10.90
CA MET A 100 -11.94 12.17 -11.94
C MET A 100 -11.28 10.91 -11.37
N ARG A 101 -10.56 11.06 -10.24
CA ARG A 101 -9.85 9.93 -9.60
C ARG A 101 -10.83 8.96 -8.94
N ALA A 102 -11.87 9.46 -8.29
CA ALA A 102 -12.92 8.64 -7.70
C ALA A 102 -13.65 7.82 -8.77
N GLN A 103 -14.00 8.44 -9.88
CA GLN A 103 -14.61 7.75 -11.03
C GLN A 103 -13.70 6.66 -11.60
N ALA A 104 -12.40 6.93 -11.74
CA ALA A 104 -11.44 5.93 -12.22
C ALA A 104 -11.38 4.69 -11.31
N VAL A 105 -11.41 4.89 -9.99
CA VAL A 105 -11.44 3.78 -9.02
C VAL A 105 -12.76 3.00 -9.12
N VAL A 106 -13.89 3.70 -9.15
CA VAL A 106 -15.21 3.06 -9.27
C VAL A 106 -15.32 2.28 -10.57
N GLN A 107 -14.86 2.86 -11.68
CA GLN A 107 -14.88 2.18 -12.98
C GLN A 107 -14.02 0.91 -12.96
N ALA A 108 -12.81 0.97 -12.42
CA ALA A 108 -11.93 -0.19 -12.31
C ALA A 108 -12.54 -1.33 -11.45
N VAL A 109 -13.35 -0.97 -10.45
CA VAL A 109 -14.13 -1.96 -9.67
C VAL A 109 -15.24 -2.57 -10.52
N MET A 110 -15.98 -1.75 -11.26
CA MET A 110 -17.07 -2.23 -12.13
C MET A 110 -16.54 -3.13 -13.25
N ASP A 111 -15.38 -2.84 -13.78
CA ASP A 111 -14.71 -3.61 -14.84
C ASP A 111 -14.04 -4.90 -14.29
N GLY A 112 -13.93 -5.03 -12.96
CA GLY A 112 -13.30 -6.18 -12.29
C GLY A 112 -11.78 -6.10 -12.21
N ASP A 113 -11.17 -4.99 -12.63
CA ASP A 113 -9.73 -4.73 -12.54
C ASP A 113 -9.27 -4.50 -11.10
N LEU A 114 -10.12 -3.88 -10.27
CA LEU A 114 -9.93 -3.77 -8.84
C LEU A 114 -10.94 -4.64 -8.09
N ARG A 115 -10.44 -5.43 -7.15
CA ARG A 115 -11.27 -6.29 -6.28
C ARG A 115 -11.07 -5.89 -4.84
N PHE A 116 -12.17 -5.57 -4.16
CA PHE A 116 -12.20 -5.35 -2.72
C PHE A 116 -12.59 -6.66 -2.02
N ASN A 117 -11.72 -7.14 -1.16
CA ASN A 117 -11.99 -8.34 -0.38
C ASN A 117 -12.49 -7.92 1.01
N VAL A 118 -13.82 -7.91 1.20
CA VAL A 118 -14.44 -7.71 2.51
C VAL A 118 -14.50 -9.06 3.20
N THR A 119 -13.68 -9.26 4.23
CA THR A 119 -13.51 -10.55 4.89
C THR A 119 -14.21 -10.67 6.22
N ALA A 120 -14.61 -9.54 6.82
CA ALA A 120 -15.35 -9.51 8.06
C ALA A 120 -16.30 -8.32 8.12
N SER A 121 -17.44 -8.52 8.78
CA SER A 121 -18.46 -7.50 9.01
C SER A 121 -18.89 -7.51 10.47
N TYR A 122 -18.88 -6.36 11.11
CA TYR A 122 -19.24 -6.19 12.51
C TYR A 122 -20.43 -5.23 12.61
N PRO A 123 -21.35 -5.40 13.59
CA PRO A 123 -22.27 -4.33 13.95
C PRO A 123 -21.52 -3.08 14.40
N LEU A 124 -22.05 -1.90 14.14
CA LEU A 124 -21.41 -0.65 14.59
C LEU A 124 -21.16 -0.62 16.11
N ALA A 125 -22.07 -1.21 16.89
CA ALA A 125 -21.90 -1.35 18.34
C ALA A 125 -20.64 -2.16 18.75
N GLU A 126 -20.15 -3.00 17.87
CA GLU A 126 -18.94 -3.82 18.08
C GLU A 126 -17.67 -3.21 17.46
N ALA A 127 -17.65 -1.95 17.10
CA ALA A 127 -16.51 -1.28 16.50
C ALA A 127 -15.20 -1.49 17.29
N ALA A 128 -15.27 -1.50 18.62
CA ALA A 128 -14.10 -1.77 19.46
C ALA A 128 -13.53 -3.19 19.29
N ALA A 129 -14.38 -4.19 19.02
CA ALA A 129 -13.93 -5.55 18.70
C ALA A 129 -13.28 -5.59 17.32
N ALA A 130 -13.90 -4.97 16.31
CA ALA A 130 -13.35 -4.86 14.97
C ALA A 130 -11.95 -4.22 14.96
N HIS A 131 -11.75 -3.13 15.72
CA HIS A 131 -10.45 -2.49 15.87
C HIS A 131 -9.41 -3.41 16.54
N ARG A 132 -9.77 -4.14 17.59
CA ARG A 132 -8.84 -5.09 18.23
C ARG A 132 -8.42 -6.20 17.27
N ASP A 133 -9.36 -6.77 16.53
CA ASP A 133 -9.06 -7.87 15.60
C ASP A 133 -8.17 -7.40 14.44
N LEU A 134 -8.35 -6.15 13.98
CA LEU A 134 -7.47 -5.51 13.00
C LEU A 134 -6.05 -5.29 13.57
N GLN A 135 -5.94 -4.76 14.78
CA GLN A 135 -4.65 -4.53 15.45
C GLN A 135 -3.91 -5.83 15.75
N ASP A 136 -4.63 -6.86 16.15
CA ASP A 136 -4.11 -8.21 16.43
C ASP A 136 -3.78 -9.00 15.15
N ARG A 137 -4.00 -8.41 13.96
CA ARG A 137 -3.78 -9.04 12.65
C ARG A 137 -4.57 -10.35 12.45
N LYS A 138 -5.75 -10.44 13.06
CA LYS A 138 -6.66 -11.59 12.90
C LYS A 138 -7.48 -11.53 11.62
N THR A 139 -7.53 -10.35 10.98
CA THR A 139 -8.30 -10.12 9.76
C THR A 139 -7.37 -9.93 8.56
N THR A 140 -7.83 -10.31 7.38
CA THR A 140 -7.19 -10.06 6.09
C THR A 140 -8.15 -9.30 5.20
N GLY A 141 -7.65 -8.42 4.31
CA GLY A 141 -8.51 -7.58 3.49
C GLY A 141 -9.20 -6.47 4.29
N SER A 142 -10.36 -6.04 3.82
CA SER A 142 -11.15 -4.98 4.46
C SER A 142 -12.17 -5.55 5.44
N ILE A 143 -12.38 -4.84 6.54
CA ILE A 143 -13.49 -5.08 7.45
C ILE A 143 -14.48 -3.92 7.36
N VAL A 144 -15.76 -4.19 7.54
CA VAL A 144 -16.83 -3.18 7.49
C VAL A 144 -17.64 -3.16 8.78
N LEU A 145 -18.13 -1.98 9.13
CA LEU A 145 -19.08 -1.79 10.23
C LEU A 145 -20.46 -1.55 9.61
N ARG A 146 -21.44 -2.36 10.00
CA ARG A 146 -22.85 -2.17 9.60
C ARG A 146 -23.51 -1.17 10.51
N VAL A 147 -24.14 -0.15 9.93
CA VAL A 147 -24.82 0.90 10.67
C VAL A 147 -26.24 0.48 11.07
N GLN A 148 -26.84 -0.44 10.32
CA GLN A 148 -28.16 -1.02 10.60
C GLN A 148 -28.03 -2.54 10.66
N ASP A 149 -28.76 -3.18 11.57
CA ASP A 149 -28.92 -4.62 11.53
C ASP A 149 -29.75 -4.98 10.30
N ALA A 150 -29.42 -6.09 9.65
CA ALA A 150 -30.08 -6.57 8.45
C ALA A 150 -31.52 -7.12 8.72
N ASP A 151 -32.06 -6.87 9.92
CA ASP A 151 -33.38 -7.32 10.35
C ASP A 151 -34.42 -6.22 10.12
N GLY A 152 -34.78 -5.98 8.87
CA GLY A 152 -35.74 -4.94 8.54
C GLY A 152 -36.37 -5.04 7.15
N ASP A 153 -36.27 -6.19 6.47
CA ASP A 153 -37.07 -6.48 5.27
C ASP A 153 -37.73 -7.85 5.39
N GLU A 154 -38.62 -8.01 6.36
CA GLU A 154 -39.77 -8.93 6.29
C GLU A 154 -41.02 -8.07 6.45
N ASP A 155 -41.56 -7.61 5.29
CA ASP A 155 -42.99 -7.39 5.06
C ASP A 155 -43.29 -7.35 3.55
#